data_39a681afdce939a688a7af3d90991621
#
_entry.id   39a681afdce939a688a7af3d90991621
#
_cell.length_a   1.000
_cell.length_b   1.000
_cell.length_c   1.000
_cell.angle_alpha   90.00
_cell.angle_beta   90.00
_cell.angle_gamma   90.00
#
_symmetry.space_group_name_H-M   'P 1'
#
loop_
_entity.id
_entity.type
_entity.pdbx_description
1 polymer ?
#
loop_
_entity_poly.entity_id
_entity_poly.type
_entity_poly.pdbx_seq_one_letter_code
_entity_poly.pdbx_strand_id
1 'polypeptide(L)'
;MTSEWRTIRAADFIDFNPRLSLKKGDIATKVAMDKLKPFTKKIPETEKAEFNGGAKFCNGDTVMARITPCLENGKTAYVDMLDDGEIGFGSTEFIVMRAKTGISDPQFVYYTAINPVFRNVAIKSMVGSSGRQRVQQSVLEELELSVPDLDEQRRIGDFLARIDEKI
;
A
#
# COMPACT_ATOMS: atom_id res chain seq x y z
N MET A 1 18.79 20.13 14.74
CA MET A 1 19.55 18.92 14.39
C MET A 1 18.71 18.06 13.46
N THR A 2 19.26 17.72 12.31
CA THR A 2 18.64 16.73 11.43
C THR A 2 18.90 15.36 12.01
N SER A 3 17.86 14.56 12.15
CA SER A 3 18.00 13.15 12.55
C SER A 3 18.73 12.38 11.45
N GLU A 4 19.61 11.49 11.83
CA GLU A 4 20.22 10.57 10.89
C GLU A 4 19.21 9.54 10.43
N TRP A 5 19.25 9.24 9.13
CA TRP A 5 18.45 8.17 8.57
C TRP A 5 19.09 6.84 8.93
N ARG A 6 18.27 5.88 9.30
CA ARG A 6 18.73 4.54 9.67
C ARG A 6 18.29 3.51 8.64
N THR A 7 19.00 2.41 8.60
CA THR A 7 18.62 1.26 7.77
C THR A 7 17.71 0.34 8.57
N ILE A 8 16.59 -0.05 7.97
CA ILE A 8 15.64 -0.98 8.58
C ILE A 8 15.11 -1.92 7.50
N ARG A 9 14.89 -3.17 7.86
CA ARG A 9 14.28 -4.15 6.97
C ARG A 9 12.80 -3.79 6.76
N ALA A 10 12.32 -3.90 5.52
CA ALA A 10 10.94 -3.51 5.22
C ALA A 10 9.91 -4.24 6.09
N ALA A 11 10.12 -5.54 6.38
CA ALA A 11 9.20 -6.29 7.25
C ALA A 11 9.15 -5.76 8.69
N ASP A 12 10.18 -5.05 9.14
CA ASP A 12 10.22 -4.41 10.46
C ASP A 12 9.61 -3.00 10.44
N PHE A 13 9.46 -2.41 9.27
CA PHE A 13 8.93 -1.07 9.05
C PHE A 13 7.47 -1.07 8.62
N ILE A 14 7.05 -2.07 7.86
CA ILE A 14 5.73 -2.19 7.24
C ILE A 14 5.13 -3.54 7.62
N ASP A 15 3.86 -3.53 7.98
CA ASP A 15 3.08 -4.75 8.17
C ASP A 15 2.43 -5.11 6.83
N PHE A 16 2.91 -6.20 6.23
CA PHE A 16 2.42 -6.67 4.93
C PHE A 16 1.22 -7.58 5.11
N ASN A 17 0.14 -7.29 4.41
CA ASN A 17 -1.12 -8.05 4.45
C ASN A 17 -1.60 -8.33 5.88
N PRO A 18 -1.80 -7.29 6.70
CA PRO A 18 -2.26 -7.47 8.07
C PRO A 18 -3.62 -8.15 8.10
N ARG A 19 -3.84 -8.96 9.11
CA ARG A 19 -5.09 -9.71 9.25
C ARG A 19 -6.23 -8.80 9.66
N LEU A 20 -7.33 -8.89 8.92
CA LEU A 20 -8.60 -8.22 9.23
C LEU A 20 -9.73 -9.23 9.04
N SER A 21 -10.84 -9.04 9.74
CA SER A 21 -11.97 -9.96 9.71
C SER A 21 -13.13 -9.39 8.92
N LEU A 22 -13.45 -10.05 7.82
CA LEU A 22 -14.72 -9.93 7.11
C LEU A 22 -15.23 -11.35 6.88
N LYS A 23 -16.51 -11.57 7.12
CA LYS A 23 -17.14 -12.86 6.89
C LYS A 23 -17.67 -12.93 5.48
N LYS A 24 -17.58 -14.11 4.87
CA LYS A 24 -18.19 -14.36 3.57
C LYS A 24 -19.68 -13.99 3.64
N GLY A 25 -20.11 -13.17 2.69
CA GLY A 25 -21.49 -12.67 2.65
C GLY A 25 -21.68 -11.29 3.27
N ASP A 26 -20.73 -10.78 4.05
CA ASP A 26 -20.83 -9.41 4.59
C ASP A 26 -20.84 -8.41 3.45
N ILE A 27 -21.68 -7.39 3.57
CA ILE A 27 -21.67 -6.25 2.64
C ILE A 27 -20.65 -5.25 3.14
N ALA A 28 -19.66 -4.92 2.31
CA ALA A 28 -18.57 -4.03 2.67
C ALA A 28 -18.17 -3.15 1.48
N THR A 29 -17.34 -2.14 1.75
CA THR A 29 -16.84 -1.25 0.71
C THR A 29 -15.76 -1.97 -0.09
N LYS A 30 -15.97 -2.04 -1.40
CA LYS A 30 -15.07 -2.70 -2.34
C LYS A 30 -14.33 -1.70 -3.21
N VAL A 31 -13.03 -1.95 -3.39
CA VAL A 31 -12.18 -1.25 -4.35
C VAL A 31 -11.66 -2.26 -5.37
N ALA A 32 -12.17 -2.22 -6.57
CA ALA A 32 -11.71 -3.09 -7.65
C ALA A 32 -10.38 -2.55 -8.22
N MET A 33 -9.58 -3.44 -8.82
CA MET A 33 -8.29 -3.05 -9.42
C MET A 33 -8.44 -1.96 -10.47
N ASP A 34 -9.50 -2.00 -11.27
CA ASP A 34 -9.74 -1.01 -12.32
C ASP A 34 -10.13 0.37 -11.79
N LYS A 35 -10.43 0.49 -10.50
CA LYS A 35 -10.73 1.77 -9.85
C LYS A 35 -9.47 2.51 -9.41
N LEU A 36 -8.34 1.85 -9.36
CA LEU A 36 -7.06 2.52 -9.12
C LEU A 36 -6.59 3.20 -10.40
N LYS A 37 -6.28 4.48 -10.29
CA LYS A 37 -5.72 5.25 -11.42
C LYS A 37 -4.21 5.16 -11.40
N PRO A 38 -3.57 5.05 -12.58
CA PRO A 38 -2.10 5.01 -12.67
C PRO A 38 -1.44 6.20 -11.97
N PHE A 39 -0.45 5.90 -11.11
CA PHE A 39 0.37 6.90 -10.42
C PHE A 39 -0.45 7.93 -9.64
N THR A 40 -1.59 7.51 -9.08
CA THR A 40 -2.51 8.38 -8.37
C THR A 40 -2.77 7.83 -6.98
N LYS A 41 -2.59 8.66 -5.96
CA LYS A 41 -2.75 8.30 -4.55
C LYS A 41 -4.20 8.03 -4.18
N LYS A 42 -5.12 8.89 -4.66
CA LYS A 42 -6.53 8.86 -4.28
C LYS A 42 -7.28 7.74 -4.98
N ILE A 43 -8.16 7.08 -4.23
CA ILE A 43 -9.12 6.13 -4.79
C ILE A 43 -10.40 6.90 -5.09
N PRO A 44 -10.74 7.11 -6.39
CA PRO A 44 -11.82 8.03 -6.75
C PRO A 44 -13.21 7.46 -6.54
N GLU A 45 -13.36 6.15 -6.61
CA GLU A 45 -14.66 5.49 -6.54
C GLU A 45 -14.59 4.20 -5.75
N THR A 46 -15.65 3.92 -5.01
CA THR A 46 -15.86 2.67 -4.30
C THR A 46 -17.28 2.19 -4.56
N GLU A 47 -17.53 0.93 -4.25
CA GLU A 47 -18.88 0.37 -4.30
C GLU A 47 -19.15 -0.49 -3.08
N LYS A 48 -20.40 -0.70 -2.73
CA LYS A 48 -20.77 -1.69 -1.73
C LYS A 48 -20.97 -3.03 -2.43
N ALA A 49 -20.38 -4.08 -1.89
CA ALA A 49 -20.50 -5.40 -2.49
C ALA A 49 -20.39 -6.48 -1.42
N GLU A 50 -20.86 -7.65 -1.76
CA GLU A 50 -20.76 -8.82 -0.90
C GLU A 50 -19.33 -9.33 -0.89
N PHE A 51 -18.77 -9.53 0.30
CA PHE A 51 -17.42 -10.07 0.45
C PHE A 51 -17.42 -11.59 0.18
N ASN A 52 -16.67 -12.02 -0.81
CA ASN A 52 -16.45 -13.42 -1.18
C ASN A 52 -14.96 -13.74 -1.34
N GLY A 53 -14.09 -12.96 -0.72
CA GLY A 53 -12.65 -13.08 -0.83
C GLY A 53 -12.02 -11.78 -1.32
N GLY A 54 -10.70 -11.71 -1.22
CA GLY A 54 -9.94 -10.54 -1.63
C GLY A 54 -9.13 -9.96 -0.49
N ALA A 55 -8.26 -9.02 -0.83
CA ALA A 55 -7.45 -8.31 0.16
C ALA A 55 -8.33 -7.38 1.00
N LYS A 56 -8.06 -7.34 2.30
CA LYS A 56 -8.80 -6.50 3.25
C LYS A 56 -7.92 -5.37 3.72
N PHE A 57 -8.51 -4.21 3.94
CA PHE A 57 -7.78 -3.01 4.33
C PHE A 57 -8.64 -2.09 5.17
N CYS A 58 -8.00 -1.12 5.80
CA CYS A 58 -8.67 -0.04 6.53
C CYS A 58 -7.97 1.29 6.22
N ASN A 59 -8.54 2.39 6.69
CA ASN A 59 -7.94 3.71 6.50
C ASN A 59 -6.51 3.75 7.03
N GLY A 60 -5.62 4.36 6.25
CA GLY A 60 -4.19 4.43 6.53
C GLY A 60 -3.37 3.36 5.84
N ASP A 61 -4.01 2.36 5.26
CA ASP A 61 -3.31 1.33 4.51
C ASP A 61 -2.97 1.80 3.10
N THR A 62 -1.89 1.26 2.56
CA THR A 62 -1.53 1.38 1.14
C THR A 62 -1.87 0.07 0.45
N VAL A 63 -2.53 0.15 -0.70
CA VAL A 63 -2.81 -1.02 -1.53
C VAL A 63 -1.99 -0.92 -2.81
N MET A 64 -1.20 -1.94 -3.10
CA MET A 64 -0.31 -2.00 -4.26
C MET A 64 -0.66 -3.22 -5.10
N ALA A 65 -0.85 -3.02 -6.40
CA ALA A 65 -1.02 -4.14 -7.32
C ALA A 65 0.24 -5.01 -7.32
N ARG A 66 0.05 -6.33 -7.23
CA ARG A 66 1.16 -7.29 -7.24
C ARG A 66 1.29 -8.07 -8.53
N ILE A 67 0.49 -7.76 -9.53
CA ILE A 67 0.43 -8.49 -10.79
C ILE A 67 0.77 -7.58 -11.97
N THR A 68 1.41 -8.15 -13.01
CA THR A 68 1.66 -7.46 -14.27
C THR A 68 0.36 -7.37 -15.09
N PRO A 69 0.07 -6.31 -15.83
CA PRO A 69 0.84 -5.06 -15.96
C PRO A 69 0.42 -3.98 -14.94
N CYS A 70 -0.44 -4.30 -14.00
CA CYS A 70 -1.04 -3.31 -13.09
C CYS A 70 0.00 -2.60 -12.23
N LEU A 71 0.99 -3.32 -11.69
CA LEU A 71 2.05 -2.69 -10.91
C LEU A 71 2.88 -1.75 -11.76
N GLU A 72 3.29 -2.18 -12.94
CA GLU A 72 4.09 -1.35 -13.86
C GLU A 72 3.33 -0.11 -14.29
N ASN A 73 2.00 -0.21 -14.39
CA ASN A 73 1.12 0.91 -14.71
C ASN A 73 0.85 1.84 -13.52
N GLY A 74 1.53 1.64 -12.39
CA GLY A 74 1.47 2.54 -11.24
C GLY A 74 0.22 2.41 -10.40
N LYS A 75 -0.41 1.25 -10.36
CA LYS A 75 -1.62 1.04 -9.54
C LYS A 75 -1.24 0.76 -8.09
N THR A 76 -1.01 1.83 -7.35
CA THR A 76 -0.74 1.86 -5.92
C THR A 76 -1.49 3.06 -5.34
N ALA A 77 -2.30 2.86 -4.33
CA ALA A 77 -3.15 3.91 -3.77
C ALA A 77 -3.20 3.88 -2.24
N TYR A 78 -3.63 4.98 -1.67
CA TYR A 78 -3.77 5.16 -0.22
C TYR A 78 -5.23 5.09 0.17
N VAL A 79 -5.54 4.30 1.19
CA VAL A 79 -6.92 4.13 1.68
C VAL A 79 -7.22 5.19 2.71
N ASP A 80 -8.13 6.11 2.40
CA ASP A 80 -8.55 7.18 3.32
C ASP A 80 -10.04 7.52 3.23
N MET A 81 -10.80 6.72 2.47
CA MET A 81 -12.20 7.04 2.15
C MET A 81 -13.21 6.17 2.90
N LEU A 82 -12.76 5.30 3.79
CA LEU A 82 -13.64 4.45 4.59
C LEU A 82 -14.14 5.21 5.81
N ASP A 83 -15.24 4.74 6.40
CA ASP A 83 -15.69 5.24 7.69
C ASP A 83 -14.73 4.79 8.79
N ASP A 84 -14.81 5.46 9.94
CA ASP A 84 -13.96 5.14 11.08
C ASP A 84 -14.20 3.70 11.54
N GLY A 85 -13.14 2.91 11.60
CA GLY A 85 -13.22 1.50 11.98
C GLY A 85 -13.77 0.56 10.90
N GLU A 86 -14.12 1.09 9.74
CA GLU A 86 -14.63 0.27 8.63
C GLU A 86 -13.49 -0.54 7.99
N ILE A 87 -13.82 -1.80 7.62
CA ILE A 87 -12.93 -2.67 6.86
C ILE A 87 -13.48 -2.74 5.43
N GLY A 88 -12.63 -2.37 4.47
CA GLY A 88 -12.92 -2.55 3.05
C GLY A 88 -12.18 -3.76 2.49
N PHE A 89 -12.47 -4.07 1.24
CA PHE A 89 -11.79 -5.16 0.55
C PHE A 89 -11.63 -4.85 -0.94
N GLY A 90 -10.80 -5.62 -1.58
CA GLY A 90 -10.56 -5.45 -3.01
C GLY A 90 -9.93 -6.69 -3.63
N SER A 91 -9.26 -6.51 -4.75
CA SER A 91 -8.65 -7.59 -5.52
C SER A 91 -7.73 -8.45 -4.67
N THR A 92 -7.75 -9.77 -4.90
CA THR A 92 -6.75 -10.70 -4.36
C THR A 92 -5.33 -10.35 -4.85
N GLU A 93 -5.23 -9.53 -5.90
CA GLU A 93 -3.96 -9.09 -6.48
C GLU A 93 -3.45 -7.78 -5.87
N PHE A 94 -3.94 -7.39 -4.71
CA PHE A 94 -3.37 -6.31 -3.90
C PHE A 94 -2.44 -6.87 -2.82
N ILE A 95 -1.30 -6.21 -2.63
CA ILE A 95 -0.52 -6.29 -1.39
C ILE A 95 -0.96 -5.10 -0.54
N VAL A 96 -1.42 -5.37 0.68
CA VAL A 96 -1.81 -4.34 1.64
C VAL A 96 -0.62 -4.06 2.56
N MET A 97 -0.26 -2.78 2.69
CA MET A 97 0.87 -2.35 3.52
C MET A 97 0.38 -1.38 4.59
N ARG A 98 0.64 -1.70 5.84
CA ARG A 98 0.23 -0.89 6.99
C ARG A 98 1.43 -0.41 7.76
N ALA A 99 1.38 0.85 8.18
CA ALA A 99 2.38 1.39 9.10
C ALA A 99 2.31 0.67 10.45
N LYS A 100 3.48 0.50 11.07
CA LYS A 100 3.58 -0.07 12.43
C LYS A 100 3.58 1.06 13.45
N THR A 101 2.65 1.00 14.39
CA THR A 101 2.51 2.02 15.45
C THR A 101 3.84 2.26 16.15
N GLY A 102 4.24 3.51 16.25
CA GLY A 102 5.48 3.91 16.90
C GLY A 102 6.75 3.72 16.07
N ILE A 103 6.65 3.14 14.88
CA ILE A 103 7.80 2.83 14.01
C ILE A 103 7.70 3.58 12.68
N SER A 104 6.53 3.53 12.05
CA SER A 104 6.35 4.13 10.75
C SER A 104 5.06 4.95 10.67
N ASP A 105 5.05 5.93 9.79
CA ASP A 105 3.92 6.81 9.52
C ASP A 105 3.15 6.33 8.28
N PRO A 106 1.80 6.28 8.31
CA PRO A 106 1.02 5.78 7.18
C PRO A 106 1.28 6.50 5.87
N GLN A 107 1.37 7.82 5.88
CA GLN A 107 1.67 8.59 4.66
C GLN A 107 3.07 8.28 4.14
N PHE A 108 4.04 8.20 5.04
CA PHE A 108 5.42 7.88 4.68
C PHE A 108 5.52 6.46 4.08
N VAL A 109 4.75 5.51 4.60
CA VAL A 109 4.69 4.15 4.03
C VAL A 109 4.17 4.21 2.59
N TYR A 110 3.13 4.99 2.34
CA TYR A 110 2.62 5.17 0.97
C TYR A 110 3.71 5.69 0.04
N TYR A 111 4.40 6.78 0.44
CA TYR A 111 5.45 7.37 -0.39
C TYR A 111 6.66 6.44 -0.54
N THR A 112 6.94 5.60 0.43
CA THR A 112 7.93 4.52 0.31
C THR A 112 7.51 3.53 -0.78
N ALA A 113 6.25 3.12 -0.80
CA ALA A 113 5.73 2.14 -1.75
C ALA A 113 5.78 2.63 -3.20
N ILE A 114 5.60 3.93 -3.43
CA ILE A 114 5.66 4.50 -4.78
C ILE A 114 7.06 4.98 -5.18
N ASN A 115 8.00 4.98 -4.23
CA ASN A 115 9.39 5.35 -4.52
C ASN A 115 9.96 4.41 -5.59
N PRO A 116 10.67 4.94 -6.61
CA PRO A 116 11.23 4.11 -7.67
C PRO A 116 12.12 2.97 -7.17
N VAL A 117 12.88 3.16 -6.09
CA VAL A 117 13.74 2.10 -5.52
C VAL A 117 12.89 0.91 -5.09
N PHE A 118 11.86 1.17 -4.26
CA PHE A 118 10.96 0.12 -3.77
C PHE A 118 10.19 -0.53 -4.92
N ARG A 119 9.62 0.29 -5.77
CA ARG A 119 8.79 -0.14 -6.90
C ARG A 119 9.61 -0.99 -7.89
N ASN A 120 10.83 -0.60 -8.20
CA ASN A 120 11.70 -1.35 -9.11
C ASN A 120 12.08 -2.71 -8.53
N VAL A 121 12.31 -2.80 -7.23
CA VAL A 121 12.57 -4.09 -6.56
C VAL A 121 11.34 -4.99 -6.69
N ALA A 122 10.14 -4.44 -6.49
CA ALA A 122 8.90 -5.20 -6.65
C ALA A 122 8.74 -5.73 -8.07
N ILE A 123 8.94 -4.89 -9.07
CA ILE A 123 8.82 -5.27 -10.50
C ILE A 123 9.85 -6.34 -10.84
N LYS A 124 11.11 -6.18 -10.43
CA LYS A 124 12.18 -7.15 -10.71
C LYS A 124 11.97 -8.47 -10.00
N SER A 125 11.22 -8.49 -8.90
CA SER A 125 10.94 -9.72 -8.15
C SER A 125 9.90 -10.61 -8.83
N MET A 126 9.16 -10.09 -9.80
CA MET A 126 8.04 -10.80 -10.42
C MET A 126 8.45 -12.11 -11.05
N VAL A 127 7.66 -13.15 -10.77
CA VAL A 127 7.82 -14.48 -11.33
C VAL A 127 6.48 -15.01 -11.81
N GLY A 128 6.50 -15.96 -12.73
CA GLY A 128 5.33 -16.60 -13.28
C GLY A 128 5.37 -16.66 -14.80
N SER A 129 4.31 -17.23 -15.38
CA SER A 129 4.16 -17.29 -16.83
C SER A 129 3.90 -15.90 -17.41
N SER A 130 4.16 -15.73 -18.71
CA SER A 130 3.93 -14.47 -19.44
C SER A 130 2.51 -13.94 -19.20
N GLY A 131 2.41 -12.66 -18.85
CA GLY A 131 1.14 -11.98 -18.58
C GLY A 131 0.51 -12.30 -17.23
N ARG A 132 1.12 -13.18 -16.42
CA ARG A 132 0.64 -13.57 -15.08
C ARG A 132 1.72 -13.51 -14.04
N GLN A 133 2.73 -12.70 -14.25
CA GLN A 133 3.80 -12.55 -13.27
C GLN A 133 3.31 -11.77 -12.06
N ARG A 134 3.76 -12.21 -10.88
CA ARG A 134 3.40 -11.60 -9.59
C ARG A 134 4.63 -11.31 -8.76
N VAL A 135 4.52 -10.24 -7.96
CA VAL A 135 5.56 -9.85 -7.01
C VAL A 135 5.83 -10.98 -6.03
N GLN A 136 7.11 -11.23 -5.76
CA GLN A 136 7.52 -12.08 -4.65
C GLN A 136 7.60 -11.24 -3.39
N GLN A 137 6.56 -11.32 -2.55
CA GLN A 137 6.43 -10.50 -1.34
C GLN A 137 7.63 -10.65 -0.41
N SER A 138 8.21 -11.86 -0.30
CA SER A 138 9.38 -12.10 0.53
C SER A 138 10.57 -11.23 0.13
N VAL A 139 10.73 -10.90 -1.15
CA VAL A 139 11.78 -10.00 -1.62
C VAL A 139 11.56 -8.59 -1.08
N LEU A 140 10.30 -8.12 -1.07
CA LEU A 140 9.97 -6.82 -0.48
C LEU A 140 10.18 -6.80 1.03
N GLU A 141 9.79 -7.86 1.72
CA GLU A 141 9.94 -7.95 3.17
C GLU A 141 11.39 -7.86 3.62
N GLU A 142 12.30 -8.42 2.84
CA GLU A 142 13.75 -8.44 3.14
C GLU A 142 14.48 -7.19 2.65
N LEU A 143 13.84 -6.31 1.89
CA LEU A 143 14.47 -5.11 1.37
C LEU A 143 14.89 -4.19 2.52
N GLU A 144 16.12 -3.72 2.48
CA GLU A 144 16.62 -2.72 3.42
C GLU A 144 16.21 -1.33 2.97
N LEU A 145 15.53 -0.62 3.86
CA LEU A 145 15.07 0.75 3.64
C LEU A 145 15.92 1.72 4.46
N SER A 146 16.15 2.91 3.91
CA SER A 146 16.74 4.02 4.66
C SER A 146 15.60 4.95 5.09
N VAL A 147 15.41 5.13 6.39
CA VAL A 147 14.26 5.89 6.92
C VAL A 147 14.71 6.84 8.03
N PRO A 148 14.07 8.02 8.14
CA PRO A 148 14.30 8.93 9.25
C PRO A 148 13.51 8.49 10.49
N ASP A 149 13.64 9.23 11.58
CA ASP A 149 12.80 9.00 12.76
C ASP A 149 11.32 9.29 12.46
N LEU A 150 10.44 8.88 13.36
CA LEU A 150 8.99 8.96 13.17
C LEU A 150 8.50 10.41 12.97
N ASP A 151 9.05 11.37 13.72
CA ASP A 151 8.66 12.77 13.59
C ASP A 151 9.02 13.34 12.22
N GLU A 152 10.19 13.00 11.71
CA GLU A 152 10.61 13.39 10.37
C GLU A 152 9.77 12.70 9.30
N GLN A 153 9.43 11.43 9.49
CA GLN A 153 8.51 10.71 8.60
C GLN A 153 7.17 11.44 8.49
N ARG A 154 6.62 11.88 9.62
CA ARG A 154 5.36 12.62 9.63
C ARG A 154 5.47 13.95 8.88
N ARG A 155 6.55 14.70 9.08
CA ARG A 155 6.78 15.95 8.36
C ARG A 155 6.87 15.74 6.85
N ILE A 156 7.62 14.75 6.43
CA ILE A 156 7.77 14.39 5.01
C ILE A 156 6.43 13.93 4.44
N GLY A 157 5.76 13.02 5.13
CA GLY A 157 4.47 12.49 4.70
C GLY A 157 3.41 13.58 4.56
N ASP A 158 3.30 14.46 5.53
CA ASP A 158 2.35 15.57 5.50
C ASP A 158 2.67 16.56 4.38
N PHE A 159 3.94 16.88 4.17
CA PHE A 159 4.37 17.77 3.10
C PHE A 159 4.00 17.20 1.73
N LEU A 160 4.32 15.95 1.49
CA LEU A 160 4.02 15.29 0.22
C LEU A 160 2.50 15.12 0.01
N ALA A 161 1.76 14.83 1.07
CA ALA A 161 0.30 14.73 1.01
C ALA A 161 -0.34 16.05 0.58
N ARG A 162 0.18 17.19 1.07
CA ARG A 162 -0.31 18.52 0.65
C ARG A 162 -0.03 18.78 -0.83
N ILE A 163 1.09 18.31 -1.35
CA ILE A 163 1.40 18.42 -2.78
C ILE A 163 0.40 17.59 -3.59
N ASP A 164 0.13 16.37 -3.15
CA ASP A 164 -0.83 15.48 -3.82
C ASP A 164 -2.25 16.09 -3.89
N GLU A 165 -2.68 16.78 -2.84
CA GLU A 165 -4.00 17.41 -2.82
C GLU A 165 -4.17 18.51 -3.88
N LYS A 166 -3.07 19.06 -4.39
CA LYS A 166 -3.08 20.18 -5.36
C LYS A 166 -3.00 19.71 -6.81
N ILE A 167 -2.85 18.44 -7.04
CA ILE A 167 -2.70 17.88 -8.39
C ILE A 167 -4.05 17.52 -9.01
#